data_d30978687223d81af2542d1c04552655
#
_entry.id   d30978687223d81af2542d1c04552655
#
_cell.length_a   1.000
_cell.length_b   1.000
_cell.length_c   1.000
_cell.angle_alpha   90.00
_cell.angle_beta   90.00
_cell.angle_gamma   90.00
#
_symmetry.space_group_name_H-M   'P 1'
#
loop_
_entity.id
_entity.type
_entity.pdbx_description
1 polymer ?
#
loop_
_entity_poly.entity_id
_entity_poly.type
_entity_poly.pdbx_seq_one_letter_code
_entity_poly.pdbx_strand_id
1 'polypeptide(L)'
;MPLVRIDLRRGKSPAYLAALRNGIYQAMRESFNVPENDRFILISQHDADEFDYDPNYLDIARSDDLIIVQITCNNTRNVEQKQALYRRIAERLSDNPGLRPEDVFINLVVVSKEDWSFGNGIAQYA
;
A
#
# COMPACT_ATOMS: atom_id res chain seq x y z
N MET A 1 9.94 7.78 -5.11
CA MET A 1 9.47 8.05 -3.74
C MET A 1 8.01 7.67 -3.58
N PRO A 2 7.70 6.62 -2.90
CA PRO A 2 6.31 6.40 -2.50
C PRO A 2 6.06 6.76 -1.04
N LEU A 3 4.88 7.29 -0.79
CA LEU A 3 4.30 7.43 0.54
C LEU A 3 3.13 6.46 0.61
N VAL A 4 3.15 5.54 1.56
CA VAL A 4 2.14 4.48 1.69
C VAL A 4 1.27 4.73 2.92
N ARG A 5 -0.05 4.64 2.73
CA ARG A 5 -1.03 4.62 3.81
C ARG A 5 -1.80 3.32 3.74
N ILE A 6 -1.90 2.64 4.87
CA ILE A 6 -2.64 1.39 5.00
C ILE A 6 -3.76 1.61 6.01
N ASP A 7 -4.98 1.37 5.59
CA ASP A 7 -6.16 1.44 6.44
C ASP A 7 -6.74 0.05 6.61
N LEU A 8 -7.04 -0.34 7.85
CA LEU A 8 -7.64 -1.63 8.18
C LEU A 8 -8.42 -1.53 9.48
N ARG A 9 -9.23 -2.55 9.76
CA ARG A 9 -9.91 -2.67 11.06
C ARG A 9 -8.91 -3.01 12.16
N ARG A 10 -9.18 -2.46 13.34
CA ARG A 10 -8.40 -2.71 14.56
C ARG A 10 -8.53 -4.16 15.00
N GLY A 11 -7.47 -4.70 15.61
CA GLY A 11 -7.48 -6.02 16.21
C GLY A 11 -6.35 -6.95 15.76
N LYS A 12 -5.49 -6.47 14.86
CA LYS A 12 -4.35 -7.26 14.39
C LYS A 12 -3.13 -7.07 15.30
N SER A 13 -2.28 -8.10 15.38
CA SER A 13 -1.08 -8.07 16.21
C SER A 13 -0.01 -7.13 15.63
N PRO A 14 0.95 -6.67 16.46
CA PRO A 14 2.10 -5.93 15.94
C PRO A 14 2.87 -6.69 14.85
N ALA A 15 2.99 -8.01 14.97
CA ALA A 15 3.66 -8.84 13.96
C ALA A 15 2.90 -8.85 12.63
N TYR A 16 1.58 -8.86 12.68
CA TYR A 16 0.73 -8.77 11.48
C TYR A 16 0.95 -7.43 10.77
N LEU A 17 0.93 -6.32 11.52
CA LEU A 17 1.15 -4.98 10.98
C LEU A 17 2.55 -4.84 10.38
N ALA A 18 3.57 -5.40 11.04
CA ALA A 18 4.94 -5.41 10.52
C ALA A 18 5.03 -6.20 9.21
N ALA A 19 4.32 -7.32 9.10
CA ALA A 19 4.29 -8.11 7.88
C ALA A 19 3.66 -7.34 6.71
N LEU A 20 2.60 -6.57 6.96
CA LEU A 20 2.00 -5.70 5.95
C LEU A 20 3.02 -4.66 5.44
N ARG A 21 3.68 -3.96 6.35
CA ARG A 21 4.67 -2.94 5.99
C ARG A 21 5.81 -3.55 5.19
N ASN A 22 6.37 -4.64 5.67
CA ASN A 22 7.53 -5.28 5.03
C ASN A 22 7.18 -5.86 3.67
N GLY A 23 6.02 -6.50 3.54
CA GLY A 23 5.58 -7.08 2.27
C GLY A 23 5.37 -6.02 1.19
N ILE A 24 4.71 -4.92 1.54
CA ILE A 24 4.49 -3.81 0.61
C ILE A 24 5.81 -3.14 0.23
N TYR A 25 6.68 -2.90 1.19
CA TYR A 25 8.00 -2.32 0.92
C TYR A 25 8.81 -3.17 -0.05
N GLN A 26 8.89 -4.48 0.17
CA GLN A 26 9.63 -5.37 -0.72
C GLN A 26 9.00 -5.44 -2.13
N ALA A 27 7.67 -5.45 -2.21
CA ALA A 27 6.98 -5.42 -3.51
C ALA A 27 7.32 -4.15 -4.30
N MET A 28 7.36 -3.00 -3.62
CA MET A 28 7.75 -1.73 -4.26
C MET A 28 9.20 -1.75 -4.71
N ARG A 29 10.11 -2.33 -3.96
CA ARG A 29 11.51 -2.50 -4.37
C ARG A 29 11.62 -3.35 -5.63
N GLU A 30 10.88 -4.45 -5.68
CA GLU A 30 10.94 -5.39 -6.81
C GLU A 30 10.27 -4.85 -8.08
N SER A 31 9.14 -4.15 -7.93
CA SER A 31 8.29 -3.76 -9.07
C SER A 31 8.42 -2.30 -9.47
N PHE A 32 8.79 -1.43 -8.53
CA PHE A 32 8.90 0.02 -8.75
C PHE A 32 10.34 0.54 -8.63
N ASN A 33 11.31 -0.34 -8.44
CA ASN A 33 12.73 0.03 -8.26
C ASN A 33 12.93 1.05 -7.15
N VAL A 34 12.16 0.94 -6.07
CA VAL A 34 12.30 1.82 -4.91
C VAL A 34 13.64 1.54 -4.23
N PRO A 35 14.47 2.56 -3.99
CA PRO A 35 15.77 2.35 -3.35
C PRO A 35 15.66 1.82 -1.93
N GLU A 36 16.72 1.16 -1.46
CA GLU A 36 16.84 0.80 -0.06
C GLU A 36 16.75 2.07 0.81
N ASN A 37 16.09 1.97 1.95
CA ASN A 37 15.86 3.06 2.90
C ASN A 37 14.86 4.13 2.45
N ASP A 38 14.32 4.04 1.25
CA ASP A 38 13.19 4.86 0.82
C ASP A 38 11.90 4.21 1.33
N ARG A 39 11.57 4.49 2.59
CA ARG A 39 10.51 3.76 3.29
C ARG A 39 9.69 4.71 4.16
N PHE A 40 8.49 5.04 3.69
CA PHE A 40 7.53 5.87 4.41
C PHE A 40 6.16 5.20 4.35
N ILE A 41 5.79 4.49 5.42
CA ILE A 41 4.58 3.68 5.49
C ILE A 41 3.86 3.98 6.79
N LEU A 42 2.61 4.41 6.70
CA LEU A 42 1.75 4.71 7.83
C LEU A 42 0.61 3.69 7.88
N ILE A 43 0.24 3.29 9.08
CA ILE A 43 -0.92 2.42 9.30
C ILE A 43 -1.92 3.18 10.17
N SER A 44 -3.18 3.21 9.71
CA SER A 44 -4.31 3.73 10.47
C SER A 44 -5.30 2.61 10.73
N GLN A 45 -5.60 2.36 12.00
CA GLN A 45 -6.54 1.34 12.42
C GLN A 45 -7.88 1.99 12.75
N HIS A 46 -8.98 1.31 12.37
CA HIS A 46 -10.34 1.82 12.49
C HIS A 46 -11.20 0.84 13.27
N ASP A 47 -12.13 1.36 14.04
CA ASP A 47 -13.19 0.55 14.61
C ASP A 47 -14.18 0.16 13.50
N ALA A 48 -15.00 -0.86 13.76
CA ALA A 48 -15.87 -1.43 12.73
C ALA A 48 -16.84 -0.41 12.11
N ASP A 49 -17.33 0.54 12.89
CA ASP A 49 -18.24 1.59 12.43
C ASP A 49 -17.55 2.73 11.67
N GLU A 50 -16.22 2.69 11.58
CA GLU A 50 -15.41 3.66 10.84
C GLU A 50 -14.85 3.11 9.53
N PHE A 51 -15.21 1.87 9.17
CA PHE A 51 -14.67 1.18 8.00
C PHE A 51 -15.81 0.51 7.23
N ASP A 52 -16.35 1.23 6.26
CA ASP A 52 -17.45 0.78 5.43
C ASP A 52 -16.93 0.34 4.07
N TYR A 53 -17.33 -0.86 3.64
CA TYR A 53 -16.89 -1.40 2.36
C TYR A 53 -17.97 -2.28 1.75
N ASP A 54 -18.00 -2.36 0.41
CA ASP A 54 -18.88 -3.29 -0.30
C ASP A 54 -18.21 -4.67 -0.37
N PRO A 55 -18.87 -5.71 0.17
CA PRO A 55 -18.24 -7.04 0.23
C PRO A 55 -18.19 -7.77 -1.10
N ASN A 56 -18.87 -7.26 -2.15
CA ASN A 56 -19.02 -8.00 -3.42
C ASN A 56 -18.73 -7.17 -4.67
N TYR A 57 -18.30 -5.95 -4.55
CA TYR A 57 -18.05 -5.07 -5.70
C TYR A 57 -17.04 -5.73 -6.66
N LEU A 58 -17.37 -5.74 -7.96
CA LEU A 58 -16.62 -6.41 -9.03
C LEU A 58 -16.49 -7.92 -8.84
N ASP A 59 -17.47 -8.54 -8.16
CA ASP A 59 -17.49 -9.97 -7.85
C ASP A 59 -16.27 -10.44 -7.05
N ILE A 60 -15.68 -9.54 -6.29
CA ILE A 60 -14.58 -9.86 -5.35
C ILE A 60 -15.19 -10.04 -3.97
N ALA A 61 -15.09 -11.23 -3.42
CA ALA A 61 -15.64 -11.57 -2.10
C ALA A 61 -14.68 -11.10 -0.99
N ARG A 62 -14.94 -9.94 -0.44
CA ARG A 62 -14.13 -9.33 0.63
C ARG A 62 -14.59 -9.77 2.00
N SER A 63 -13.69 -9.69 2.97
CA SER A 63 -13.98 -9.95 4.38
C SER A 63 -13.60 -8.74 5.24
N ASP A 64 -13.83 -8.87 6.56
CA ASP A 64 -13.42 -7.84 7.52
C ASP A 64 -11.89 -7.71 7.67
N ASP A 65 -11.13 -8.59 7.03
CA ASP A 65 -9.67 -8.48 6.95
C ASP A 65 -9.22 -7.58 5.80
N LEU A 66 -10.15 -6.97 5.07
CA LEU A 66 -9.82 -6.04 3.98
C LEU A 66 -8.87 -4.97 4.45
N ILE A 67 -7.82 -4.73 3.65
CA ILE A 67 -6.96 -3.57 3.79
C ILE A 67 -7.11 -2.68 2.56
N ILE A 68 -7.02 -1.37 2.79
CA ILE A 68 -6.94 -0.40 1.71
C ILE A 68 -5.55 0.21 1.76
N VAL A 69 -4.80 0.04 0.66
CA VAL A 69 -3.43 0.53 0.51
C VAL A 69 -3.45 1.67 -0.48
N GLN A 70 -3.12 2.87 -0.03
CA GLN A 70 -2.98 4.03 -0.91
C GLN A 70 -1.51 4.39 -1.02
N ILE A 71 -1.00 4.42 -2.24
CA ILE A 71 0.40 4.71 -2.51
C ILE A 71 0.48 5.98 -3.36
N THR A 72 1.06 7.03 -2.80
CA THR A 72 1.37 8.26 -3.52
C THR A 72 2.77 8.14 -4.09
N CYS A 73 2.92 8.33 -5.39
CA CYS A 73 4.20 8.17 -6.07
C CYS A 73 4.33 9.11 -7.26
N ASN A 74 5.55 9.27 -7.76
CA ASN A 74 5.80 10.05 -8.97
C ASN A 74 5.15 9.41 -10.19
N ASN A 75 4.74 10.23 -11.14
CA ASN A 75 4.11 9.79 -12.38
C ASN A 75 5.18 9.35 -13.40
N THR A 76 5.92 8.28 -13.07
CA THR A 76 7.04 7.77 -13.88
C THR A 76 6.91 6.30 -14.25
N ARG A 77 5.86 5.59 -13.81
CA ARG A 77 5.67 4.17 -14.07
C ARG A 77 4.61 3.94 -15.13
N ASN A 78 4.81 2.92 -15.96
CA ASN A 78 3.84 2.51 -16.97
C ASN A 78 2.80 1.54 -16.40
N VAL A 79 1.83 1.14 -17.24
CA VAL A 79 0.75 0.24 -16.83
C VAL A 79 1.29 -1.12 -16.39
N GLU A 80 2.28 -1.65 -17.09
CA GLU A 80 2.86 -2.96 -16.81
C GLU A 80 3.54 -2.99 -15.44
N GLN A 81 4.25 -1.92 -15.09
CA GLN A 81 4.88 -1.79 -13.77
C GLN A 81 3.84 -1.69 -12.65
N LYS A 82 2.75 -0.96 -12.89
CA LYS A 82 1.65 -0.85 -11.93
C LYS A 82 0.96 -2.18 -11.71
N GLN A 83 0.67 -2.91 -12.79
CA GLN A 83 0.08 -4.24 -12.70
C GLN A 83 1.00 -5.22 -11.97
N ALA A 84 2.30 -5.17 -12.21
CA ALA A 84 3.28 -6.00 -11.54
C ALA A 84 3.32 -5.68 -10.03
N LEU A 85 3.24 -4.41 -9.66
CA LEU A 85 3.21 -4.00 -8.26
C LEU A 85 1.98 -4.58 -7.54
N TYR A 86 0.78 -4.45 -8.14
CA TYR A 86 -0.45 -4.95 -7.52
C TYR A 86 -0.37 -6.47 -7.29
N ARG A 87 0.09 -7.18 -8.29
CA ARG A 87 0.25 -8.64 -8.21
C ARG A 87 1.25 -9.01 -7.12
N ARG A 88 2.38 -8.31 -7.08
CA ARG A 88 3.44 -8.64 -6.13
C ARG A 88 3.04 -8.32 -4.69
N ILE A 89 2.31 -7.23 -4.46
CA ILE A 89 1.76 -6.93 -3.14
C ILE A 89 0.83 -8.05 -2.69
N ALA A 90 -0.11 -8.47 -3.53
CA ALA A 90 -1.04 -9.54 -3.20
C ALA A 90 -0.30 -10.85 -2.88
N GLU A 91 0.71 -11.21 -3.67
CA GLU A 91 1.50 -12.43 -3.45
C GLU A 91 2.25 -12.37 -2.11
N ARG A 92 2.95 -11.28 -1.84
CA ARG A 92 3.71 -11.15 -0.59
C ARG A 92 2.83 -11.16 0.64
N LEU A 93 1.69 -10.50 0.60
CA LEU A 93 0.78 -10.46 1.73
C LEU A 93 0.02 -11.78 1.91
N SER A 94 -0.13 -12.55 0.86
CA SER A 94 -0.64 -13.93 0.95
C SER A 94 0.35 -14.84 1.67
N ASP A 95 1.64 -14.70 1.41
CA ASP A 95 2.69 -15.47 2.09
C ASP A 95 2.81 -15.06 3.57
N ASN A 96 2.77 -13.78 3.86
CA ASN A 96 2.87 -13.25 5.23
C ASN A 96 2.23 -11.87 5.29
N PRO A 97 1.18 -11.71 6.09
CA PRO A 97 0.68 -12.55 7.20
C PRO A 97 -0.37 -13.60 6.81
N GLY A 98 -0.58 -13.88 5.54
CA GLY A 98 -1.61 -14.83 5.09
C GLY A 98 -2.91 -14.15 4.71
N LEU A 99 -2.84 -12.93 4.19
CA LEU A 99 -3.98 -12.16 3.75
C LEU A 99 -4.50 -12.70 2.42
N ARG A 100 -5.81 -12.88 2.31
CA ARG A 100 -6.42 -13.32 1.05
C ARG A 100 -6.24 -12.22 -0.02
N PRO A 101 -5.96 -12.58 -1.29
CA PRO A 101 -5.86 -11.58 -2.36
C PRO A 101 -7.11 -10.70 -2.50
N GLU A 102 -8.30 -11.28 -2.25
CA GLU A 102 -9.57 -10.56 -2.30
C GLU A 102 -9.63 -9.40 -1.30
N ASP A 103 -8.84 -9.47 -0.24
CA ASP A 103 -8.82 -8.47 0.83
C ASP A 103 -7.71 -7.42 0.66
N VAL A 104 -7.10 -7.35 -0.51
CA VAL A 104 -6.06 -6.36 -0.81
C VAL A 104 -6.58 -5.37 -1.83
N PHE A 105 -6.94 -4.18 -1.38
CA PHE A 105 -7.40 -3.07 -2.22
C PHE A 105 -6.25 -2.06 -2.35
N ILE A 106 -5.84 -1.74 -3.57
CA ILE A 106 -4.71 -0.85 -3.83
C ILE A 106 -5.15 0.29 -4.72
N ASN A 107 -4.74 1.50 -4.36
CA ASN A 107 -4.98 2.70 -5.15
C ASN A 107 -3.67 3.50 -5.24
N LEU A 108 -3.31 3.92 -6.44
CA LEU A 108 -2.17 4.81 -6.66
C LEU A 108 -2.66 6.25 -6.83
N VAL A 109 -1.98 7.15 -6.12
CA VAL A 109 -2.12 8.59 -6.32
C VAL A 109 -0.83 9.07 -6.95
N VAL A 110 -0.88 9.47 -8.22
CA VAL A 110 0.31 9.89 -8.94
C VAL A 110 0.45 11.40 -8.89
N VAL A 111 1.69 11.85 -8.66
CA VAL A 111 2.04 13.27 -8.50
C VAL A 111 3.29 13.58 -9.34
N SER A 112 3.56 14.86 -9.51
CA SER A 112 4.80 15.33 -10.14
C SER A 112 5.92 15.43 -9.11
N LYS A 113 7.17 15.45 -9.58
CA LYS A 113 8.34 15.55 -8.71
C LYS A 113 8.34 16.81 -7.84
N GLU A 114 7.82 17.91 -8.37
CA GLU A 114 7.72 19.18 -7.65
C GLU A 114 6.71 19.18 -6.49
N ASP A 115 5.89 18.14 -6.38
CA ASP A 115 4.83 18.04 -5.36
C ASP A 115 5.34 17.48 -4.03
N TRP A 116 6.65 17.30 -3.88
CA TRP A 116 7.26 16.75 -2.68
C TRP A 116 8.14 17.76 -1.96
N SER A 117 8.02 17.81 -0.64
CA SER A 117 9.05 18.28 0.26
C SER A 117 9.30 17.18 1.28
N PHE A 118 10.49 16.58 1.27
CA PHE A 118 10.83 15.48 2.18
C PHE A 118 11.36 15.98 3.53
N GLY A 119 11.39 17.26 3.73
CA GLY A 119 11.85 17.88 4.96
C GLY A 119 12.56 19.20 4.69
N ASN A 120 12.79 19.97 5.74
CA ASN A 120 13.47 21.26 5.71
C ASN A 120 12.77 22.33 4.85
N GLY A 121 11.53 22.08 4.42
CA GLY A 121 10.78 23.02 3.57
C GLY A 121 11.33 23.18 2.17
N ILE A 122 12.08 22.20 1.68
CA ILE A 122 12.75 22.23 0.37
C ILE A 122 12.09 21.21 -0.55
N ALA A 123 11.90 21.58 -1.82
CA ALA A 123 11.43 20.68 -2.85
C ALA A 123 12.65 19.98 -3.48
N GLN A 124 13.06 18.84 -2.93
CA GLN A 124 14.30 18.17 -3.29
C GLN A 124 14.33 17.66 -4.72
N TYR A 125 13.15 17.41 -5.32
CA TYR A 125 13.04 16.89 -6.68
C TYR A 125 12.67 17.95 -7.73
N ALA A 126 12.48 19.17 -7.31
CA ALA A 126 12.15 20.26 -8.24
C ALA A 126 13.38 20.83 -8.94
#